data_d02996583539390a3b7bc0e5ff686bcc
#
_entry.id   d02996583539390a3b7bc0e5ff686bcc
#
_cell.length_a   1.000
_cell.length_b   1.000
_cell.length_c   1.000
_cell.angle_alpha   90.00
_cell.angle_beta   90.00
_cell.angle_gamma   90.00
#
_symmetry.space_group_name_H-M   'P 1'
#
loop_
_entity.id
_entity.type
_entity.pdbx_description
1 polymer ?
#
loop_
_entity_poly.entity_id
_entity_poly.type
_entity_poly.pdbx_seq_one_letter_code
_entity_poly.pdbx_strand_id
1 'polypeptide(L)'
;DYFYFTTTAATGVAGVFPTSGDATTVTIGRTGNNVKNTNENNKDFIMYNFHSVEGYSKFGTYIGNGNADGPFVFTGFRPHFLISTCKIGGTGNWFMLDTTRSTFNEVDDRLNADVNSTESTSNSDIDFLSNGFKLRTASTAGINQNTDTMFYFAFAEAPFKFANAR
;
A
#
# COMPACT_ATOMS: atom_id res chain seq x y z
N ASP A 1 -14.04 3.80 0.13
CA ASP A 1 -13.02 4.43 0.98
C ASP A 1 -11.89 4.94 0.08
N TYR A 2 -11.27 6.03 0.42
CA TYR A 2 -10.14 6.61 -0.30
C TYR A 2 -9.02 6.99 0.67
N PHE A 3 -7.81 7.10 0.16
CA PHE A 3 -6.63 7.35 0.95
C PHE A 3 -5.89 8.58 0.44
N TYR A 4 -5.28 9.30 1.37
CA TYR A 4 -4.33 10.34 1.06
C TYR A 4 -2.92 9.84 1.37
N PHE A 5 -1.96 10.17 0.51
CA PHE A 5 -0.54 10.06 0.81
C PHE A 5 -0.09 11.22 1.70
N THR A 6 -0.66 11.30 2.90
CA THR A 6 -0.28 12.30 3.90
C THR A 6 -0.36 11.71 5.31
N THR A 7 0.41 12.26 6.23
CA THR A 7 0.43 11.85 7.64
C THR A 7 -0.85 12.14 8.41
N THR A 8 -1.70 13.00 7.89
CA THR A 8 -2.96 13.42 8.51
C THR A 8 -4.16 12.83 7.81
N ALA A 9 -3.97 11.74 7.06
CA ALA A 9 -5.04 11.14 6.29
C ALA A 9 -6.19 10.66 7.17
N ALA A 10 -7.21 11.48 7.27
CA ALA A 10 -8.49 11.01 7.73
C ALA A 10 -9.15 10.15 6.64
N THR A 11 -9.92 9.16 7.04
CA THR A 11 -10.85 8.49 6.14
C THR A 11 -11.71 9.53 5.45
N GLY A 12 -11.77 9.43 4.14
CA GLY A 12 -12.58 10.34 3.37
C GLY A 12 -14.06 10.20 3.64
N VAL A 13 -14.77 11.24 3.37
CA VAL A 13 -16.23 11.27 3.47
C VAL A 13 -16.83 10.41 2.37
N ALA A 14 -17.78 9.56 2.72
CA ALA A 14 -18.53 8.75 1.76
C ALA A 14 -19.07 9.62 0.61
N GLY A 15 -18.90 9.17 -0.63
CA GLY A 15 -19.42 9.83 -1.82
C GLY A 15 -18.43 10.72 -2.57
N VAL A 16 -17.15 10.74 -2.21
CA VAL A 16 -16.13 11.52 -2.90
C VAL A 16 -15.31 10.68 -3.89
N PHE A 17 -15.26 9.35 -3.75
CA PHE A 17 -14.44 8.47 -4.60
C PHE A 17 -15.06 7.13 -4.87
N PRO A 18 -14.55 6.46 -5.92
CA PRO A 18 -15.44 6.09 -7.02
C PRO A 18 -16.72 5.52 -6.46
N THR A 19 -17.84 6.00 -6.92
CA THR A 19 -19.16 5.51 -6.50
C THR A 19 -19.48 4.18 -7.12
N SER A 20 -18.86 3.88 -8.25
CA SER A 20 -18.94 2.61 -8.94
C SER A 20 -17.83 2.51 -9.98
N GLY A 21 -17.62 1.32 -10.50
CA GLY A 21 -16.71 1.04 -11.60
C GLY A 21 -16.97 -0.34 -12.17
N ASP A 22 -16.52 -0.56 -13.38
CA ASP A 22 -16.48 -1.85 -14.06
C ASP A 22 -15.06 -2.14 -14.55
N ALA A 23 -14.88 -3.11 -15.42
CA ALA A 23 -13.57 -3.48 -15.96
C ALA A 23 -12.89 -2.35 -16.77
N THR A 24 -13.62 -1.33 -17.19
CA THR A 24 -13.17 -0.28 -18.11
C THR A 24 -13.44 1.13 -17.62
N THR A 25 -14.31 1.31 -16.65
CA THR A 25 -14.76 2.62 -16.20
C THR A 25 -14.66 2.80 -14.69
N VAL A 26 -14.36 4.02 -14.28
CA VAL A 26 -14.43 4.47 -12.90
C VAL A 26 -15.37 5.66 -12.83
N THR A 27 -16.45 5.53 -12.06
CA THR A 27 -17.39 6.63 -11.86
C THR A 27 -17.00 7.46 -10.64
N ILE A 28 -16.69 8.72 -10.87
CA ILE A 28 -16.39 9.67 -9.78
C ILE A 28 -17.70 10.36 -9.39
N GLY A 29 -18.17 10.05 -8.18
CA GLY A 29 -19.37 10.64 -7.62
C GLY A 29 -19.15 12.06 -7.12
N ARG A 30 -20.21 12.86 -7.17
CA ARG A 30 -20.25 14.21 -6.62
C ARG A 30 -21.33 14.31 -5.58
N THR A 31 -20.98 14.28 -4.29
CA THR A 31 -21.93 14.54 -3.20
C THR A 31 -21.32 15.46 -2.14
N GLY A 32 -22.05 16.49 -1.74
CA GLY A 32 -21.73 17.38 -0.61
C GLY A 32 -20.62 18.41 -0.86
N ASN A 33 -20.20 19.09 0.19
CA ASN A 33 -19.25 20.21 0.15
C ASN A 33 -17.79 19.81 -0.09
N ASN A 34 -17.47 18.53 -0.18
CA ASN A 34 -16.09 18.01 -0.34
C ASN A 34 -15.69 17.72 -1.79
N VAL A 35 -16.43 18.27 -2.73
CA VAL A 35 -16.20 18.11 -4.18
C VAL A 35 -14.85 18.63 -4.64
N LYS A 36 -14.28 19.56 -3.86
CA LYS A 36 -13.07 20.30 -4.22
C LYS A 36 -11.82 19.43 -4.36
N ASN A 37 -11.85 18.20 -3.84
CA ASN A 37 -10.65 17.38 -3.80
C ASN A 37 -10.50 16.43 -4.99
N THR A 38 -11.57 16.18 -5.76
CA THR A 38 -11.53 15.10 -6.78
C THR A 38 -12.38 15.37 -8.03
N ASN A 39 -13.31 16.30 -7.98
CA ASN A 39 -14.19 16.60 -9.11
C ASN A 39 -14.72 18.05 -9.04
N GLU A 40 -13.86 19.01 -8.79
CA GLU A 40 -14.23 20.43 -8.79
C GLU A 40 -14.38 20.93 -10.23
N ASN A 41 -15.42 21.74 -10.46
CA ASN A 41 -15.64 22.34 -11.75
C ASN A 41 -14.48 23.26 -12.17
N ASN A 42 -14.07 23.18 -13.44
CA ASN A 42 -12.95 23.94 -14.02
C ASN A 42 -11.58 23.69 -13.33
N LYS A 43 -11.38 22.49 -12.80
CA LYS A 43 -10.07 22.03 -12.29
C LYS A 43 -9.66 20.74 -13.01
N ASP A 44 -8.38 20.64 -13.29
CA ASP A 44 -7.79 19.43 -13.83
C ASP A 44 -7.35 18.51 -12.70
N PHE A 45 -7.59 17.21 -12.88
CA PHE A 45 -7.20 16.16 -11.94
C PHE A 45 -6.47 15.06 -12.67
N ILE A 46 -5.48 14.47 -12.01
CA ILE A 46 -4.82 13.25 -12.47
C ILE A 46 -5.23 12.12 -11.54
N MET A 47 -5.61 10.99 -12.12
CA MET A 47 -5.94 9.78 -11.38
C MET A 47 -5.05 8.63 -11.81
N TYR A 48 -4.39 8.01 -10.84
CA TYR A 48 -3.60 6.79 -11.05
C TYR A 48 -4.42 5.58 -10.64
N ASN A 49 -4.72 4.71 -11.61
CA ASN A 49 -5.49 3.49 -11.38
C ASN A 49 -4.56 2.28 -11.43
N PHE A 50 -4.72 1.42 -10.45
CA PHE A 50 -3.98 0.16 -10.34
C PHE A 50 -4.97 -1.00 -10.21
N HIS A 51 -4.64 -2.15 -10.78
CA HIS A 51 -5.36 -3.39 -10.57
C HIS A 51 -4.37 -4.54 -10.37
N SER A 52 -4.84 -5.61 -9.72
CA SER A 52 -4.02 -6.79 -9.52
C SER A 52 -3.84 -7.54 -10.84
N VAL A 53 -2.59 -7.87 -11.16
CA VAL A 53 -2.20 -8.67 -12.33
C VAL A 53 -1.43 -9.89 -11.83
N GLU A 54 -1.90 -11.08 -12.17
CA GLU A 54 -1.28 -12.34 -11.72
C GLU A 54 0.22 -12.39 -12.07
N GLY A 55 1.03 -12.67 -11.06
CA GLY A 55 2.48 -12.74 -11.19
C GLY A 55 3.21 -11.39 -11.30
N TYR A 56 2.50 -10.27 -11.29
CA TYR A 56 3.10 -8.96 -11.45
C TYR A 56 2.75 -7.99 -10.32
N SER A 57 1.47 -7.80 -10.03
CA SER A 57 1.02 -6.85 -9.01
C SER A 57 -0.13 -7.38 -8.19
N LYS A 58 -0.17 -7.02 -6.94
CA LYS A 58 -1.25 -7.36 -6.01
C LYS A 58 -1.57 -6.19 -5.11
N PHE A 59 -2.85 -5.83 -5.05
CA PHE A 59 -3.38 -4.78 -4.20
C PHE A 59 -4.40 -5.40 -3.25
N GLY A 60 -4.33 -5.05 -1.98
CA GLY A 60 -5.24 -5.64 -1.00
C GLY A 60 -5.06 -5.09 0.40
N THR A 61 -5.65 -5.80 1.33
CA THR A 61 -5.61 -5.48 2.76
C THR A 61 -5.19 -6.72 3.55
N TYR A 62 -4.65 -6.48 4.73
CA TYR A 62 -4.44 -7.49 5.76
C TYR A 62 -4.73 -6.89 7.15
N ILE A 63 -4.90 -7.75 8.13
CA ILE A 63 -5.11 -7.33 9.52
C ILE A 63 -3.83 -7.58 10.28
N GLY A 64 -3.31 -6.54 10.92
CA GLY A 64 -2.15 -6.63 11.80
C GLY A 64 -2.47 -7.42 13.09
N ASN A 65 -1.47 -8.08 13.66
CA ASN A 65 -1.62 -8.80 14.92
C ASN A 65 -0.76 -8.25 16.07
N GLY A 66 0.04 -7.21 15.81
CA GLY A 66 0.90 -6.60 16.83
C GLY A 66 2.00 -7.52 17.39
N ASN A 67 2.36 -8.57 16.65
CA ASN A 67 3.33 -9.56 17.08
C ASN A 67 4.47 -9.68 16.06
N ALA A 68 5.70 -9.91 16.50
CA ALA A 68 6.85 -10.18 15.62
C ALA A 68 6.67 -11.46 14.79
N ASP A 69 5.88 -12.43 15.26
CA ASP A 69 5.34 -13.50 14.42
C ASP A 69 4.04 -13.01 13.76
N GLY A 70 4.20 -12.06 12.84
CA GLY A 70 3.12 -11.36 12.16
C GLY A 70 2.43 -12.19 11.10
N PRO A 71 1.34 -11.66 10.51
CA PRO A 71 0.60 -12.35 9.46
C PRO A 71 1.45 -12.53 8.21
N PHE A 72 1.19 -13.64 7.50
CA PHE A 72 1.64 -13.86 6.14
C PHE A 72 0.59 -13.34 5.16
N VAL A 73 1.02 -12.59 4.17
CA VAL A 73 0.17 -12.00 3.11
C VAL A 73 0.53 -12.63 1.78
N PHE A 74 -0.39 -13.39 1.22
CA PHE A 74 -0.22 -14.05 -0.06
C PHE A 74 -0.42 -13.07 -1.23
N THR A 75 0.59 -12.96 -2.09
CA THR A 75 0.53 -12.16 -3.33
C THR A 75 0.49 -13.00 -4.60
N GLY A 76 0.94 -14.26 -4.53
CA GLY A 76 1.07 -15.15 -5.69
C GLY A 76 2.42 -15.04 -6.42
N PHE A 77 3.31 -14.15 -5.93
CA PHE A 77 4.67 -13.94 -6.42
C PHE A 77 5.56 -13.44 -5.28
N ARG A 78 6.87 -13.47 -5.47
CA ARG A 78 7.81 -12.79 -4.56
C ARG A 78 7.75 -11.29 -4.82
N PRO A 79 7.35 -10.48 -3.84
CA PRO A 79 7.40 -9.03 -4.01
C PRO A 79 8.85 -8.55 -4.14
N HIS A 80 9.05 -7.57 -4.98
CA HIS A 80 10.29 -6.81 -5.12
C HIS A 80 10.12 -5.41 -4.52
N PHE A 81 8.93 -4.84 -4.68
CA PHE A 81 8.58 -3.55 -4.14
C PHE A 81 7.22 -3.62 -3.43
N LEU A 82 7.15 -3.05 -2.26
CA LEU A 82 5.95 -2.98 -1.43
C LEU A 82 5.74 -1.56 -0.94
N ILE A 83 4.53 -1.04 -1.14
CA ILE A 83 4.02 0.10 -0.38
C ILE A 83 2.96 -0.43 0.58
N SER A 84 3.06 -0.08 1.85
CA SER A 84 2.04 -0.41 2.84
C SER A 84 1.76 0.78 3.73
N THR A 85 0.53 0.91 4.16
CA THR A 85 0.12 1.96 5.11
C THR A 85 -0.59 1.38 6.30
N CYS A 86 -0.44 2.07 7.42
CA CYS A 86 -1.25 1.83 8.58
C CYS A 86 -2.69 2.28 8.31
N LYS A 87 -3.61 1.55 8.85
CA LYS A 87 -5.01 1.82 9.14
C LYS A 87 -5.81 2.77 8.26
N ILE A 88 -6.93 2.28 7.81
CA ILE A 88 -8.09 3.12 7.41
C ILE A 88 -8.47 4.03 8.59
N GLY A 89 -8.19 5.32 8.46
CA GLY A 89 -8.54 6.32 9.48
C GLY A 89 -7.58 6.45 10.66
N GLY A 90 -6.40 5.86 10.57
CA GLY A 90 -5.33 6.02 11.56
C GLY A 90 -4.28 7.05 11.16
N THR A 91 -3.42 7.38 12.12
CA THR A 91 -2.20 8.15 11.90
C THR A 91 -1.06 7.17 11.67
N GLY A 92 -0.58 7.06 10.46
CA GLY A 92 0.57 6.22 10.12
C GLY A 92 1.14 6.64 8.78
N ASN A 93 2.42 6.39 8.59
CA ASN A 93 3.10 6.73 7.36
C ASN A 93 2.86 5.66 6.28
N TRP A 94 3.13 6.04 5.04
CA TRP A 94 3.18 5.13 3.91
C TRP A 94 4.60 4.61 3.76
N PHE A 95 4.81 3.36 4.11
CA PHE A 95 6.12 2.70 4.07
C PHE A 95 6.41 2.13 2.68
N MET A 96 7.59 2.39 2.19
CA MET A 96 8.15 1.81 0.98
C MET A 96 9.31 0.89 1.33
N LEU A 97 9.21 -0.36 0.91
CA LEU A 97 10.17 -1.43 1.15
C LEU A 97 10.50 -2.11 -0.19
N ASP A 98 11.76 -2.46 -0.42
CA ASP A 98 12.16 -3.15 -1.65
C ASP A 98 13.40 -4.04 -1.46
N THR A 99 13.58 -4.97 -2.41
CA THR A 99 14.71 -5.91 -2.39
C THR A 99 15.99 -5.35 -3.01
N THR A 100 15.98 -4.13 -3.51
CA THR A 100 17.18 -3.47 -4.06
C THR A 100 18.00 -2.87 -2.94
N ARG A 101 17.34 -2.20 -2.00
CA ARG A 101 17.98 -1.64 -0.80
C ARG A 101 18.28 -2.74 0.21
N SER A 102 17.28 -3.52 0.58
CA SER A 102 17.44 -4.70 1.45
C SER A 102 17.46 -5.97 0.60
N THR A 103 18.64 -6.43 0.19
CA THR A 103 18.81 -7.59 -0.71
C THR A 103 18.48 -8.93 -0.05
N PHE A 104 18.52 -8.99 1.28
CA PHE A 104 18.24 -10.17 2.09
C PHE A 104 17.09 -9.90 3.07
N ASN A 105 16.44 -10.94 3.51
CA ASN A 105 15.52 -10.86 4.64
C ASN A 105 16.33 -10.80 5.97
N GLU A 106 15.90 -10.10 6.95
CA GLU A 106 14.68 -9.27 7.01
C GLU A 106 14.89 -7.97 6.23
N VAL A 107 13.81 -7.46 5.61
CA VAL A 107 13.84 -6.16 4.93
C VAL A 107 13.72 -5.08 5.99
N ASP A 108 14.77 -4.29 6.16
CA ASP A 108 14.93 -3.28 7.22
C ASP A 108 15.13 -1.85 6.70
N ASP A 109 15.51 -1.68 5.43
CA ASP A 109 15.60 -0.38 4.79
C ASP A 109 14.22 0.14 4.37
N ARG A 110 13.77 1.17 5.08
CA ARG A 110 12.42 1.72 4.92
C ARG A 110 12.46 3.21 4.59
N LEU A 111 11.76 3.60 3.55
CA LEU A 111 11.40 4.99 3.24
C LEU A 111 9.92 5.24 3.55
N ASN A 112 9.60 6.50 3.76
CA ASN A 112 8.22 6.95 3.88
C ASN A 112 7.86 7.76 2.62
N ALA A 113 6.71 7.42 2.00
CA ALA A 113 6.26 8.07 0.78
C ALA A 113 5.55 9.42 1.04
N ASP A 114 5.18 9.71 2.26
CA ASP A 114 4.30 10.81 2.65
C ASP A 114 4.94 11.85 3.57
N VAL A 115 6.17 11.63 4.01
CA VAL A 115 6.91 12.55 4.88
C VAL A 115 8.36 12.70 4.44
N ASN A 116 8.92 13.87 4.72
CA ASN A 116 10.32 14.17 4.47
C ASN A 116 11.19 13.65 5.64
N SER A 117 11.29 12.34 5.78
CA SER A 117 12.19 11.69 6.74
C SER A 117 13.34 11.00 6.03
N THR A 118 14.47 10.88 6.72
CA THR A 118 15.58 10.05 6.27
C THR A 118 15.16 8.59 6.21
N GLU A 119 15.86 7.81 5.39
CA GLU A 119 15.73 6.36 5.38
C GLU A 119 15.99 5.77 6.76
N SER A 120 15.18 4.81 7.15
CA SER A 120 15.38 4.02 8.37
C SER A 120 15.95 2.66 7.99
N THR A 121 17.04 2.24 8.64
CA THR A 121 17.83 1.06 8.30
C THR A 121 17.90 0.02 9.42
N SER A 122 16.94 0.02 10.33
CA SER A 122 16.99 -0.85 11.51
C SER A 122 15.64 -1.36 11.99
N ASN A 123 14.69 -1.49 11.07
CA ASN A 123 13.32 -1.84 11.46
C ASN A 123 12.94 -3.23 10.96
N SER A 124 13.52 -4.27 11.06
CA SER A 124 13.09 -5.66 10.75
C SER A 124 11.58 -5.80 10.49
N ASP A 125 11.09 -5.13 9.43
CA ASP A 125 9.65 -4.94 9.24
C ASP A 125 8.99 -6.16 8.62
N ILE A 126 9.61 -6.75 7.56
CA ILE A 126 9.03 -7.85 6.79
C ILE A 126 10.08 -8.82 6.25
N ASP A 127 9.62 -10.03 5.90
CA ASP A 127 10.31 -10.93 4.98
C ASP A 127 9.59 -10.94 3.62
N PHE A 128 10.33 -10.78 2.52
CA PHE A 128 9.84 -11.11 1.19
C PHE A 128 10.05 -12.60 0.90
N LEU A 129 8.95 -13.31 0.71
CA LEU A 129 8.92 -14.75 0.46
C LEU A 129 8.55 -15.04 -1.00
N SER A 130 8.73 -16.28 -1.45
CA SER A 130 8.52 -16.67 -2.86
C SER A 130 7.12 -16.39 -3.40
N ASN A 131 6.12 -16.29 -2.54
CA ASN A 131 4.71 -16.14 -2.91
C ASN A 131 3.96 -15.08 -2.09
N GLY A 132 4.69 -14.22 -1.39
CA GLY A 132 4.10 -13.18 -0.55
C GLY A 132 5.11 -12.51 0.37
N PHE A 133 4.61 -11.89 1.41
CA PHE A 133 5.44 -11.29 2.46
C PHE A 133 4.90 -11.64 3.85
N LYS A 134 5.79 -11.65 4.82
CA LYS A 134 5.46 -11.91 6.24
C LYS A 134 5.90 -10.74 7.09
N LEU A 135 5.02 -10.26 7.96
CA LEU A 135 5.34 -9.21 8.93
C LEU A 135 6.24 -9.77 10.04
N ARG A 136 7.28 -9.01 10.41
CA ARG A 136 8.30 -9.41 11.41
C ARG A 136 8.39 -8.45 12.58
N THR A 137 7.60 -7.41 12.58
CA THR A 137 7.60 -6.37 13.59
C THR A 137 6.40 -6.47 14.52
N ALA A 138 6.61 -6.20 15.81
CA ALA A 138 5.54 -6.00 16.80
C ALA A 138 5.13 -4.51 16.93
N SER A 139 5.55 -3.66 15.98
CA SER A 139 5.33 -2.22 16.07
C SER A 139 3.85 -1.87 16.11
N THR A 140 3.47 -1.11 17.11
CA THR A 140 2.09 -0.63 17.32
C THR A 140 1.76 0.62 16.49
N ALA A 141 2.76 1.25 15.87
CA ALA A 141 2.60 2.45 15.05
C ALA A 141 3.02 2.24 13.59
N GLY A 142 3.16 0.99 13.18
CA GLY A 142 3.68 0.62 11.86
C GLY A 142 2.72 -0.24 11.06
N ILE A 143 3.30 -1.06 10.22
CA ILE A 143 2.59 -1.93 9.28
C ILE A 143 1.97 -3.19 9.91
N ASN A 144 2.07 -3.38 11.23
CA ASN A 144 1.53 -4.55 11.92
C ASN A 144 0.78 -4.21 13.21
N GLN A 145 0.10 -3.08 13.27
CA GLN A 145 -0.68 -2.70 14.45
C GLN A 145 -1.83 -3.69 14.69
N ASN A 146 -1.99 -4.11 15.94
CA ASN A 146 -2.97 -5.13 16.32
C ASN A 146 -4.40 -4.72 15.97
N THR A 147 -5.14 -5.61 15.32
CA THR A 147 -6.53 -5.45 14.87
C THR A 147 -6.77 -4.39 13.80
N ASP A 148 -5.75 -3.64 13.39
CA ASP A 148 -5.91 -2.64 12.35
C ASP A 148 -5.84 -3.24 10.95
N THR A 149 -6.64 -2.70 10.04
CA THR A 149 -6.60 -3.06 8.62
C THR A 149 -5.56 -2.22 7.90
N MET A 150 -4.58 -2.89 7.32
CA MET A 150 -3.51 -2.31 6.53
C MET A 150 -3.81 -2.45 5.05
N PHE A 151 -3.38 -1.46 4.25
CA PHE A 151 -3.35 -1.58 2.80
C PHE A 151 -1.96 -1.92 2.32
N TYR A 152 -1.90 -2.66 1.21
CA TYR A 152 -0.65 -2.89 0.54
C TYR A 152 -0.78 -2.81 -0.99
N PHE A 153 0.29 -2.38 -1.61
CA PHE A 153 0.55 -2.41 -3.04
C PHE A 153 1.86 -3.16 -3.25
N ALA A 154 1.79 -4.36 -3.80
CA ALA A 154 2.95 -5.21 -4.03
C ALA A 154 3.20 -5.38 -5.53
N PHE A 155 4.48 -5.31 -5.92
CA PHE A 155 4.93 -5.49 -7.29
C PHE A 155 6.07 -6.51 -7.32
N ALA A 156 6.05 -7.38 -8.34
CA ALA A 156 7.12 -8.32 -8.61
C ALA A 156 8.31 -7.63 -9.30
N GLU A 157 9.49 -8.24 -9.20
CA GLU A 157 10.70 -7.79 -9.91
C GLU A 157 10.55 -7.88 -11.43
N ALA A 158 9.97 -9.00 -11.90
CA ALA A 158 9.74 -9.23 -13.33
C ALA A 158 8.26 -9.07 -13.66
N PRO A 159 7.91 -8.31 -14.70
CA PRO A 159 6.52 -7.95 -14.98
C PRO A 159 5.63 -9.12 -15.42
N PHE A 160 6.17 -10.26 -15.76
CA PHE A 160 5.37 -11.43 -16.16
C PHE A 160 6.11 -12.75 -15.90
N LYS A 161 5.38 -13.76 -15.49
CA LYS A 161 5.88 -15.12 -15.23
C LYS A 161 6.64 -15.74 -16.41
N PHE A 162 6.39 -15.27 -17.62
CA PHE A 162 6.96 -15.79 -18.86
C PHE A 162 7.67 -14.73 -19.72
N ALA A 163 7.84 -13.50 -19.22
CA ALA A 163 8.58 -12.46 -19.93
C ALA A 163 10.08 -12.69 -19.74
N ASN A 164 10.72 -13.29 -20.73
CA ASN A 164 12.19 -13.41 -20.82
C ASN A 164 12.83 -12.22 -21.57
N ALA A 165 12.12 -11.12 -21.75
CA ALA A 165 12.68 -9.91 -22.32
C ALA A 165 13.63 -9.26 -21.30
N ARG A 166 14.91 -9.39 -21.54
CA ARG A 166 15.99 -8.65 -20.89
C ARG A 166 16.47 -7.55 -21.83
#